data_47ef36696f58f419a6e0fd965508a69f
#
_entry.id   47ef36696f58f419a6e0fd965508a69f
#
_cell.length_a   1.000
_cell.length_b   1.000
_cell.length_c   1.000
_cell.angle_alpha   90.00
_cell.angle_beta   90.00
_cell.angle_gamma   90.00
#
_symmetry.space_group_name_H-M   'P 1'
#
loop_
_entity.id
_entity.type
_entity.pdbx_description
1 polymer ?
#
loop_
_entity_poly.entity_id
_entity_poly.type
_entity_poly.pdbx_seq_one_letter_code
_entity_poly.pdbx_strand_id
1 'polypeptide(L)'
;MTHQAPRPITRREALCRLGGGFGMMAFAGMISESLARAQSAATAQANKWPKGGLHHAARAKHVIFLYMNGGLSQVDSFDPKPMLDKYHGQPLPGGTIATERKTGALLRSPFTFKKYGQCGMDVSDLFPHVGELADNICWVRSVHTDIPNHEPSMLMMNTGFSQAGRPSLGAWLTYGLGVENKNLPGFVVLCPDMPTTVGPPLWNNAFLPAVHQGSFIADKPGTKQTAELLVEPDFDPQKLISYINNKKFALPEQRRELDLLTKLNRMQMEREKTTDPQIEATIQSMETAYRMQTEAPEVFDLRKETPATLKLYGPGSTARGCLLAMRLVERGVRMVQVYYAKGDPWDAHGDILQHRKNAKDSDQPFAAVIKDLKSRGLFDDTLVVCGSEFGRTPVVEVGSNGGIQNGRDHNPHAFTMWLAGGGVKGGTIYGTTDDFGFKVVDKPVHVHDMHATILHLLGIDHTRLTYQYSGRDFRLTDVAGQVIHELIA
;
A
#
# COMPACT_ATOMS: atom_id res chain seq x y z
N MET A 1 -23.08 -47.90 -31.81
CA MET A 1 -22.39 -46.97 -30.88
C MET A 1 -21.77 -45.87 -31.72
N THR A 2 -22.42 -44.74 -31.79
CA THR A 2 -21.96 -43.56 -32.59
C THR A 2 -20.96 -42.80 -31.75
N HIS A 3 -19.68 -42.83 -32.17
CA HIS A 3 -18.64 -41.95 -31.64
C HIS A 3 -18.98 -40.50 -32.02
N GLN A 4 -19.51 -39.73 -31.07
CA GLN A 4 -19.60 -38.29 -31.23
C GLN A 4 -18.14 -37.73 -31.13
N ALA A 5 -17.71 -37.04 -32.14
CA ALA A 5 -16.44 -36.30 -32.11
C ALA A 5 -16.46 -35.27 -30.95
N PRO A 6 -15.38 -35.14 -30.20
CA PRO A 6 -15.33 -34.19 -29.08
C PRO A 6 -15.59 -32.77 -29.61
N ARG A 7 -16.49 -32.05 -28.97
CA ARG A 7 -16.78 -30.65 -29.30
C ARG A 7 -15.50 -29.80 -29.12
N PRO A 8 -15.17 -28.90 -30.04
CA PRO A 8 -14.06 -28.00 -29.88
C PRO A 8 -14.24 -27.16 -28.60
N ILE A 9 -13.24 -27.19 -27.75
CA ILE A 9 -13.21 -26.42 -26.50
C ILE A 9 -13.08 -24.92 -26.86
N THR A 10 -13.98 -24.08 -26.36
CA THR A 10 -13.88 -22.63 -26.52
C THR A 10 -12.70 -22.08 -25.70
N ARG A 11 -12.16 -20.92 -26.11
CA ARG A 11 -11.09 -20.24 -25.34
C ARG A 11 -11.47 -20.02 -23.88
N ARG A 12 -12.73 -19.67 -23.62
CA ARG A 12 -13.27 -19.48 -22.28
C ARG A 12 -13.24 -20.80 -21.47
N GLU A 13 -13.63 -21.89 -22.08
CA GLU A 13 -13.58 -23.21 -21.45
C GLU A 13 -12.15 -23.69 -21.22
N ALA A 14 -11.23 -23.43 -22.17
CA ALA A 14 -9.82 -23.71 -21.99
C ALA A 14 -9.23 -22.91 -20.81
N LEU A 15 -9.49 -21.59 -20.75
CA LEU A 15 -9.08 -20.74 -19.65
C LEU A 15 -9.70 -21.17 -18.32
N CYS A 16 -10.97 -21.56 -18.27
CA CYS A 16 -11.62 -22.07 -17.06
C CYS A 16 -11.06 -23.42 -16.60
N ARG A 17 -10.70 -24.32 -17.52
CA ARG A 17 -10.12 -25.63 -17.18
C ARG A 17 -8.66 -25.53 -16.73
N LEU A 18 -7.87 -24.66 -17.36
CA LEU A 18 -6.50 -24.33 -16.97
C LEU A 18 -6.46 -23.53 -15.67
N GLY A 19 -7.44 -22.64 -15.47
CA GLY A 19 -7.55 -21.79 -14.31
C GLY A 19 -7.81 -22.49 -12.98
N GLY A 20 -8.13 -23.78 -12.95
CA GLY A 20 -8.41 -24.53 -11.73
C GLY A 20 -7.26 -24.65 -10.72
N GLY A 21 -6.05 -24.22 -11.09
CA GLY A 21 -4.88 -24.13 -10.19
C GLY A 21 -4.27 -22.73 -10.11
N PHE A 22 -4.38 -21.96 -11.17
CA PHE A 22 -3.94 -20.55 -11.25
C PHE A 22 -5.10 -19.56 -11.00
N GLY A 23 -6.35 -20.06 -10.94
CA GLY A 23 -7.56 -19.29 -11.15
C GLY A 23 -7.90 -18.28 -10.08
N MET A 24 -7.45 -18.43 -8.85
CA MET A 24 -7.87 -17.49 -7.79
C MET A 24 -7.10 -16.18 -7.83
N MET A 25 -5.85 -16.13 -8.27
CA MET A 25 -5.14 -14.85 -8.43
C MET A 25 -5.56 -14.09 -9.70
N ALA A 26 -5.84 -14.80 -10.79
CA ALA A 26 -6.38 -14.21 -12.02
C ALA A 26 -7.91 -13.99 -11.95
N PHE A 27 -8.63 -14.79 -11.16
CA PHE A 27 -10.10 -14.80 -11.09
C PHE A 27 -10.68 -13.71 -10.19
N ALA A 28 -9.94 -13.23 -9.19
CA ALA A 28 -10.36 -12.06 -8.41
C ALA A 28 -10.51 -10.79 -9.28
N GLY A 29 -9.80 -10.73 -10.41
CA GLY A 29 -9.95 -9.65 -11.40
C GLY A 29 -11.11 -9.85 -12.40
N MET A 30 -11.72 -11.04 -12.48
CA MET A 30 -12.73 -11.35 -13.50
C MET A 30 -14.17 -11.37 -13.02
N ILE A 31 -14.45 -11.19 -11.72
CA ILE A 31 -15.81 -11.17 -11.19
C ILE A 31 -16.43 -9.76 -11.27
N SER A 32 -16.38 -9.14 -12.43
CA SER A 32 -17.38 -8.14 -12.77
C SER A 32 -17.87 -8.35 -14.21
N GLU A 33 -18.80 -9.26 -14.38
CA GLU A 33 -19.49 -9.47 -15.67
C GLU A 33 -20.15 -8.18 -16.21
N SER A 34 -20.45 -7.22 -15.36
CA SER A 34 -20.96 -5.91 -15.75
C SER A 34 -19.91 -5.00 -16.37
N LEU A 35 -18.63 -5.14 -16.04
CA LEU A 35 -17.52 -4.37 -16.64
C LEU A 35 -17.10 -4.92 -18.01
N ALA A 36 -17.26 -6.20 -18.26
CA ALA A 36 -16.88 -6.82 -19.54
C ALA A 36 -17.73 -6.33 -20.73
N ARG A 37 -18.97 -5.91 -20.50
CA ARG A 37 -19.85 -5.39 -21.57
C ARG A 37 -19.56 -3.92 -21.95
N ALA A 38 -19.02 -3.14 -21.01
CA ALA A 38 -18.66 -1.74 -21.29
C ALA A 38 -17.30 -1.61 -22.01
N GLN A 39 -16.46 -2.63 -21.95
CA GLN A 39 -15.09 -2.59 -22.49
C GLN A 39 -14.97 -2.96 -23.96
N SER A 40 -15.97 -3.59 -24.56
CA SER A 40 -15.91 -3.99 -25.97
C SER A 40 -15.99 -2.82 -26.99
N ALA A 41 -16.36 -1.62 -26.56
CA ALA A 41 -16.47 -0.44 -27.42
C ALA A 41 -15.26 0.53 -27.32
N ALA A 42 -14.36 0.34 -26.34
CA ALA A 42 -13.20 1.22 -26.11
C ALA A 42 -11.91 0.67 -26.74
N THR A 43 -12.05 -0.11 -27.79
CA THR A 43 -10.91 -0.69 -28.47
C THR A 43 -10.11 0.31 -29.28
N ALA A 44 -8.79 0.20 -29.12
CA ALA A 44 -7.80 0.47 -30.15
C ALA A 44 -7.37 1.91 -30.40
N GLN A 45 -7.57 2.84 -29.50
CA GLN A 45 -6.57 3.91 -29.40
C GLN A 45 -5.49 3.43 -28.43
N ALA A 46 -4.42 2.88 -29.00
CA ALA A 46 -3.26 2.46 -28.22
C ALA A 46 -2.91 3.57 -27.21
N ASN A 47 -2.98 3.26 -25.95
CA ASN A 47 -2.54 4.18 -24.92
C ASN A 47 -1.16 4.70 -25.31
N LYS A 48 -1.04 6.00 -25.52
CA LYS A 48 0.16 6.66 -26.04
C LYS A 48 1.33 6.66 -25.04
N TRP A 49 1.17 5.93 -23.92
CA TRP A 49 2.24 5.82 -22.94
C TRP A 49 3.30 4.84 -23.45
N PRO A 50 4.54 5.28 -23.64
CA PRO A 50 5.61 4.35 -24.00
C PRO A 50 5.86 3.43 -22.82
N LYS A 51 5.61 2.13 -22.99
CA LYS A 51 5.89 1.11 -21.99
C LYS A 51 7.33 1.27 -21.48
N GLY A 52 7.50 1.63 -20.19
CA GLY A 52 8.81 1.80 -19.55
C GLY A 52 9.51 3.14 -19.81
N GLY A 53 8.80 4.17 -20.31
CA GLY A 53 9.36 5.52 -20.48
C GLY A 53 9.22 6.40 -19.26
N LEU A 54 10.33 6.98 -18.80
CA LEU A 54 10.32 8.03 -17.78
C LEU A 54 10.03 9.38 -18.43
N HIS A 55 9.29 10.25 -17.72
CA HIS A 55 9.09 11.64 -18.16
C HIS A 55 10.29 12.53 -17.87
N HIS A 56 11.03 12.17 -16.80
CA HIS A 56 12.26 12.82 -16.36
C HIS A 56 13.11 11.80 -15.57
N ALA A 57 14.30 12.18 -15.16
CA ALA A 57 15.17 11.31 -14.38
C ALA A 57 14.49 10.90 -13.05
N ALA A 58 14.36 9.61 -12.82
CA ALA A 58 13.84 9.08 -11.56
C ALA A 58 14.86 9.25 -10.45
N ARG A 59 14.38 9.54 -9.24
CA ARG A 59 15.15 9.53 -7.99
C ARG A 59 14.98 8.20 -7.27
N ALA A 60 13.82 7.58 -7.38
CA ALA A 60 13.50 6.28 -6.81
C ALA A 60 13.13 5.27 -7.92
N LYS A 61 13.33 4.01 -7.65
CA LYS A 61 12.94 2.87 -8.49
C LYS A 61 11.82 2.05 -7.84
N HIS A 62 11.80 2.03 -6.51
CA HIS A 62 10.92 1.20 -5.70
C HIS A 62 10.20 2.01 -4.64
N VAL A 63 9.04 1.50 -4.19
CA VAL A 63 8.27 2.06 -3.08
C VAL A 63 7.97 0.98 -2.05
N ILE A 64 8.24 1.28 -0.78
CA ILE A 64 7.71 0.54 0.38
C ILE A 64 6.72 1.45 1.07
N PHE A 65 5.44 1.08 1.12
CA PHE A 65 4.42 1.84 1.83
C PHE A 65 4.04 1.12 3.13
N LEU A 66 4.47 1.67 4.26
CA LEU A 66 4.15 1.23 5.61
C LEU A 66 2.82 1.89 6.03
N TYR A 67 1.73 1.15 5.98
CA TYR A 67 0.39 1.68 6.15
C TYR A 67 -0.17 1.37 7.53
N MET A 68 -0.42 2.42 8.32
CA MET A 68 -0.97 2.35 9.68
C MET A 68 -2.49 2.51 9.66
N ASN A 69 -3.18 1.46 9.20
CA ASN A 69 -4.63 1.46 9.01
C ASN A 69 -5.41 1.69 10.29
N GLY A 70 -6.32 2.67 10.24
CA GLY A 70 -7.18 3.07 11.35
C GLY A 70 -6.92 4.49 11.89
N GLY A 71 -6.07 5.29 11.26
CA GLY A 71 -5.88 6.69 11.65
C GLY A 71 -4.97 6.92 12.84
N LEU A 72 -3.65 6.92 12.62
CA LEU A 72 -2.66 7.27 13.63
C LEU A 72 -2.86 8.70 14.13
N SER A 73 -2.89 8.89 15.45
CA SER A 73 -2.98 10.23 16.06
C SER A 73 -1.69 11.03 15.90
N GLN A 74 -1.73 12.10 15.10
CA GLN A 74 -0.61 13.01 14.90
C GLN A 74 -0.19 13.72 16.19
N VAL A 75 -1.16 14.16 16.99
CA VAL A 75 -0.89 14.90 18.26
C VAL A 75 -0.32 14.01 19.35
N ASP A 76 -0.42 12.68 19.19
CA ASP A 76 0.11 11.69 20.13
C ASP A 76 1.42 11.03 19.63
N SER A 77 1.83 11.32 18.39
CA SER A 77 3.01 10.67 17.77
C SER A 77 4.10 11.64 17.32
N PHE A 78 3.78 12.58 16.41
CA PHE A 78 4.79 13.38 15.68
C PHE A 78 4.52 14.88 15.65
N ASP A 79 3.40 15.35 16.24
CA ASP A 79 3.01 16.77 16.22
C ASP A 79 2.47 17.21 17.61
N PRO A 80 3.36 17.27 18.65
CA PRO A 80 2.95 17.66 20.00
C PRO A 80 2.38 19.07 20.04
N LYS A 81 1.35 19.25 20.87
CA LYS A 81 0.65 20.52 21.02
C LYS A 81 0.62 20.96 22.49
N PRO A 82 1.49 21.89 22.92
CA PRO A 82 1.52 22.39 24.29
C PRO A 82 0.20 22.99 24.76
N MET A 83 -0.64 23.46 23.83
CA MET A 83 -1.96 23.98 24.16
C MET A 83 -2.92 22.87 24.60
N LEU A 84 -2.70 21.62 24.21
CA LEU A 84 -3.49 20.50 24.74
C LEU A 84 -3.18 20.22 26.22
N ASP A 85 -1.95 20.45 26.66
CA ASP A 85 -1.59 20.35 28.08
C ASP A 85 -2.25 21.48 28.88
N LYS A 86 -2.15 22.71 28.37
CA LYS A 86 -2.68 23.91 29.02
C LYS A 86 -4.21 23.89 29.17
N TYR A 87 -4.92 23.39 28.18
CA TYR A 87 -6.40 23.42 28.13
C TYR A 87 -7.03 22.03 28.34
N HIS A 88 -6.27 21.05 28.84
CA HIS A 88 -6.77 19.71 29.09
C HIS A 88 -8.03 19.73 29.96
N GLY A 89 -9.05 19.01 29.54
CA GLY A 89 -10.34 18.93 30.25
C GLY A 89 -11.25 20.15 30.03
N GLN A 90 -10.82 21.14 29.25
CA GLN A 90 -11.61 22.34 28.95
C GLN A 90 -12.20 22.25 27.52
N PRO A 91 -13.29 22.97 27.25
CA PRO A 91 -13.80 23.13 25.89
C PRO A 91 -12.76 23.78 24.98
N LEU A 92 -12.81 23.44 23.69
CA LEU A 92 -11.94 24.06 22.69
C LEU A 92 -12.20 25.58 22.64
N PRO A 93 -11.17 26.44 22.80
CA PRO A 93 -11.31 27.88 22.62
C PRO A 93 -11.77 28.20 21.20
N GLY A 94 -12.83 29.02 21.08
CA GLY A 94 -13.40 29.39 19.78
C GLY A 94 -14.60 28.55 19.33
N GLY A 95 -15.03 27.59 20.12
CA GLY A 95 -16.24 26.82 19.87
C GLY A 95 -16.03 25.35 19.50
N THR A 96 -17.08 24.69 19.04
CA THR A 96 -17.06 23.29 18.61
C THR A 96 -16.50 23.15 17.20
N ILE A 97 -15.71 22.09 16.98
CA ILE A 97 -15.25 21.67 15.65
C ILE A 97 -16.27 20.70 15.03
N ALA A 98 -16.38 20.71 13.73
CA ALA A 98 -17.15 19.70 13.01
C ALA A 98 -16.37 18.39 13.02
N THR A 99 -16.94 17.35 13.62
CA THR A 99 -16.37 16.00 13.75
C THR A 99 -17.41 14.98 13.33
N GLU A 100 -16.99 13.75 13.03
CA GLU A 100 -17.91 12.69 12.64
C GLU A 100 -18.80 12.27 13.79
N ARG A 101 -18.22 12.21 14.99
CA ARG A 101 -18.93 11.82 16.20
C ARG A 101 -18.99 12.98 17.20
N LYS A 102 -19.82 12.84 18.21
CA LYS A 102 -19.90 13.83 19.27
C LYS A 102 -18.59 13.87 20.05
N THR A 103 -18.03 15.05 20.19
CA THR A 103 -16.77 15.29 20.92
C THR A 103 -16.99 16.14 22.16
N GLY A 104 -16.05 16.00 23.11
CA GLY A 104 -16.05 16.70 24.39
C GLY A 104 -14.90 17.68 24.51
N ALA A 105 -14.24 17.65 25.67
CA ALA A 105 -13.15 18.54 26.03
C ALA A 105 -11.83 18.18 25.32
N LEU A 106 -10.90 19.14 25.33
CA LEU A 106 -9.54 18.93 24.87
C LEU A 106 -8.82 17.82 25.67
N LEU A 107 -8.12 16.95 24.96
CA LEU A 107 -7.37 15.84 25.54
C LEU A 107 -5.88 16.09 25.33
N ARG A 108 -5.11 16.23 26.43
CA ARG A 108 -3.64 16.21 26.31
C ARG A 108 -3.14 14.84 25.86
N SER A 109 -1.98 14.80 25.24
CA SER A 109 -1.34 13.52 24.93
C SER A 109 -0.92 12.81 26.22
N PRO A 110 -1.23 11.51 26.38
CA PRO A 110 -0.71 10.72 27.50
C PRO A 110 0.72 10.24 27.28
N PHE A 111 1.33 10.57 26.14
CA PHE A 111 2.69 10.17 25.75
C PHE A 111 3.66 11.33 25.93
N THR A 112 4.94 10.99 26.20
CA THR A 112 6.00 11.97 26.39
C THR A 112 6.76 12.19 25.09
N PHE A 113 7.15 13.45 24.82
CA PHE A 113 7.88 13.81 23.62
C PHE A 113 9.31 14.22 23.95
N LYS A 114 10.22 13.91 23.03
CA LYS A 114 11.58 14.46 23.02
C LYS A 114 12.01 14.80 21.61
N LYS A 115 13.02 15.66 21.50
CA LYS A 115 13.61 16.04 20.23
C LYS A 115 14.63 15.01 19.78
N TYR A 116 14.58 14.67 18.50
CA TYR A 116 15.47 13.72 17.85
C TYR A 116 16.18 14.35 16.65
N GLY A 117 17.36 13.84 16.37
CA GLY A 117 18.20 14.28 15.25
C GLY A 117 18.69 15.71 15.36
N GLN A 118 19.48 16.13 14.40
CA GLN A 118 19.92 17.53 14.25
C GLN A 118 18.78 18.43 13.79
N CYS A 119 17.80 17.85 13.06
CA CYS A 119 16.59 18.55 12.64
C CYS A 119 15.67 18.93 13.81
N GLY A 120 15.87 18.36 15.00
CA GLY A 120 15.09 18.68 16.21
C GLY A 120 13.64 18.21 16.14
N MET A 121 13.35 17.12 15.42
CA MET A 121 11.99 16.57 15.29
C MET A 121 11.45 16.07 16.63
N ASP A 122 10.27 16.54 17.00
CA ASP A 122 9.57 16.04 18.18
C ASP A 122 8.91 14.69 17.86
N VAL A 123 9.31 13.65 18.59
CA VAL A 123 8.73 12.30 18.47
C VAL A 123 8.35 11.81 19.87
N SER A 124 7.16 11.20 19.97
CA SER A 124 6.69 10.65 21.24
C SER A 124 7.41 9.34 21.60
N ASP A 125 7.26 8.92 22.86
CA ASP A 125 7.77 7.64 23.36
C ASP A 125 7.09 6.40 22.74
N LEU A 126 6.18 6.62 21.79
CA LEU A 126 5.62 5.57 20.94
C LEU A 126 6.63 5.10 19.87
N PHE A 127 7.45 6.01 19.32
CA PHE A 127 8.30 5.75 18.17
C PHE A 127 9.77 6.11 18.36
N PRO A 128 10.44 5.62 19.44
CA PRO A 128 11.83 5.96 19.72
C PRO A 128 12.81 5.48 18.64
N HIS A 129 12.62 4.28 18.06
CA HIS A 129 13.50 3.75 17.01
C HIS A 129 13.39 4.53 15.70
N VAL A 130 12.17 4.93 15.31
CA VAL A 130 11.94 5.80 14.16
C VAL A 130 12.52 7.19 14.45
N GLY A 131 12.37 7.70 15.69
CA GLY A 131 12.96 8.96 16.13
C GLY A 131 14.48 9.01 15.97
N GLU A 132 15.21 7.93 16.28
CA GLU A 132 16.66 7.84 16.06
C GLU A 132 17.09 8.12 14.60
N LEU A 133 16.16 7.98 13.66
CA LEU A 133 16.41 8.20 12.24
C LEU A 133 15.84 9.53 11.72
N ALA A 134 15.51 10.46 12.62
CA ALA A 134 14.82 11.71 12.28
C ALA A 134 15.50 12.49 11.15
N ASP A 135 16.82 12.52 11.10
CA ASP A 135 17.59 13.21 10.06
C ASP A 135 17.59 12.50 8.70
N ASN A 136 17.11 11.23 8.64
CA ASN A 136 16.94 10.50 7.39
C ASN A 136 15.48 10.57 6.86
N ILE A 137 14.58 11.14 7.64
CA ILE A 137 13.16 11.18 7.38
C ILE A 137 12.70 12.58 7.02
N CYS A 138 11.87 12.70 6.01
CA CYS A 138 11.11 13.88 5.65
C CYS A 138 9.73 13.80 6.30
N TRP A 139 9.43 14.69 7.25
CA TRP A 139 8.23 14.71 8.05
C TRP A 139 7.23 15.70 7.47
N VAL A 140 6.08 15.23 7.02
CA VAL A 140 5.02 16.07 6.46
C VAL A 140 3.86 16.15 7.47
N ARG A 141 3.83 17.21 8.27
CA ARG A 141 2.83 17.43 9.33
C ARG A 141 1.50 18.00 8.82
N SER A 142 1.47 18.46 7.59
CA SER A 142 0.36 19.21 7.01
C SER A 142 -0.46 18.39 6.01
N VAL A 143 -0.46 17.07 6.11
CA VAL A 143 -1.28 16.25 5.24
C VAL A 143 -2.75 16.36 5.64
N HIS A 144 -3.64 16.41 4.66
CA HIS A 144 -5.08 16.42 4.88
C HIS A 144 -5.82 15.65 3.78
N THR A 145 -7.05 15.26 4.07
CA THR A 145 -7.99 14.63 3.13
C THR A 145 -9.38 15.25 3.29
N ASP A 146 -10.28 14.96 2.36
CA ASP A 146 -11.64 15.50 2.39
C ASP A 146 -12.62 14.64 3.20
N ILE A 147 -12.17 13.46 3.67
CA ILE A 147 -13.09 12.40 4.10
C ILE A 147 -12.71 11.89 5.48
N PRO A 148 -13.66 11.88 6.44
CA PRO A 148 -13.41 11.41 7.80
C PRO A 148 -13.61 9.90 8.02
N ASN A 149 -14.21 9.17 7.07
CA ASN A 149 -14.57 7.76 7.24
C ASN A 149 -13.50 6.83 6.67
N HIS A 150 -13.21 5.70 7.33
CA HIS A 150 -12.13 4.76 6.96
C HIS A 150 -12.23 4.26 5.53
N GLU A 151 -13.35 3.64 5.14
CA GLU A 151 -13.48 3.02 3.82
C GLU A 151 -13.19 4.01 2.68
N PRO A 152 -13.86 5.16 2.55
CA PRO A 152 -13.61 6.11 1.48
C PRO A 152 -12.26 6.83 1.60
N SER A 153 -11.73 7.05 2.81
CA SER A 153 -10.39 7.65 2.99
C SER A 153 -9.28 6.66 2.66
N MET A 154 -9.42 5.39 3.01
CA MET A 154 -8.49 4.35 2.55
C MET A 154 -8.49 4.24 1.03
N LEU A 155 -9.67 4.30 0.38
CA LEU A 155 -9.76 4.34 -1.07
C LEU A 155 -9.06 5.59 -1.63
N MET A 156 -9.29 6.78 -1.06
CA MET A 156 -8.61 8.03 -1.46
C MET A 156 -7.09 7.88 -1.35
N MET A 157 -6.56 7.38 -0.24
CA MET A 157 -5.12 7.19 -0.03
C MET A 157 -4.51 6.16 -0.98
N ASN A 158 -5.25 5.13 -1.34
CA ASN A 158 -4.70 4.05 -2.18
C ASN A 158 -4.97 4.23 -3.67
N THR A 159 -6.05 4.92 -4.06
CA THR A 159 -6.50 4.99 -5.46
C THR A 159 -6.68 6.42 -5.99
N GLY A 160 -6.50 7.43 -5.14
CA GLY A 160 -6.80 8.83 -5.47
C GLY A 160 -8.29 9.13 -5.65
N PHE A 161 -9.17 8.24 -5.18
CA PHE A 161 -10.62 8.43 -5.30
C PHE A 161 -11.35 7.76 -4.14
N SER A 162 -12.41 8.39 -3.65
CA SER A 162 -13.14 7.94 -2.45
C SER A 162 -14.10 6.77 -2.66
N GLN A 163 -14.25 6.31 -3.89
CA GLN A 163 -15.14 5.20 -4.25
C GLN A 163 -14.36 4.10 -4.96
N ALA A 164 -14.78 2.85 -4.79
CA ALA A 164 -14.18 1.72 -5.50
C ALA A 164 -14.33 1.86 -7.03
N GLY A 165 -13.43 1.21 -7.78
CA GLY A 165 -13.46 1.20 -9.24
C GLY A 165 -12.35 2.03 -9.90
N ARG A 166 -11.43 2.60 -9.14
CA ARG A 166 -10.22 3.25 -9.65
C ARG A 166 -8.99 2.37 -9.38
N PRO A 167 -7.98 2.39 -10.28
CA PRO A 167 -6.75 1.65 -10.05
C PRO A 167 -5.97 2.21 -8.86
N SER A 168 -5.35 1.31 -8.11
CA SER A 168 -4.50 1.66 -6.98
C SER A 168 -3.18 2.31 -7.41
N LEU A 169 -2.52 3.03 -6.48
CA LEU A 169 -1.17 3.60 -6.67
C LEU A 169 -0.20 2.55 -7.23
N GLY A 170 -0.16 1.33 -6.65
CA GLY A 170 0.72 0.27 -7.14
C GLY A 170 0.38 -0.20 -8.55
N ALA A 171 -0.91 -0.24 -8.90
CA ALA A 171 -1.33 -0.54 -10.26
C ALA A 171 -0.89 0.55 -11.25
N TRP A 172 -1.01 1.82 -10.89
CA TRP A 172 -0.51 2.94 -11.69
C TRP A 172 1.01 2.92 -11.85
N LEU A 173 1.75 2.60 -10.76
CA LEU A 173 3.21 2.50 -10.82
C LEU A 173 3.67 1.39 -11.77
N THR A 174 3.07 0.21 -11.67
CA THR A 174 3.43 -0.90 -12.58
C THR A 174 2.97 -0.63 -14.01
N TYR A 175 1.88 0.09 -14.22
CA TYR A 175 1.44 0.54 -15.55
C TYR A 175 2.43 1.53 -16.17
N GLY A 176 2.88 2.53 -15.39
CA GLY A 176 3.80 3.56 -15.88
C GLY A 176 5.24 3.06 -16.05
N LEU A 177 5.74 2.29 -15.10
CA LEU A 177 7.17 1.89 -15.03
C LEU A 177 7.44 0.47 -15.54
N GLY A 178 6.39 -0.36 -15.63
CA GLY A 178 6.58 -1.80 -15.84
C GLY A 178 7.18 -2.50 -14.63
N VAL A 179 7.64 -3.72 -14.85
CA VAL A 179 8.27 -4.58 -13.84
C VAL A 179 9.75 -4.79 -14.17
N GLU A 180 10.63 -4.77 -13.18
CA GLU A 180 12.04 -5.10 -13.34
C GLU A 180 12.25 -6.62 -13.32
N ASN A 181 11.61 -7.30 -12.38
CA ASN A 181 11.65 -8.74 -12.27
C ASN A 181 10.40 -9.36 -12.90
N LYS A 182 10.59 -10.17 -13.95
CA LYS A 182 9.49 -10.85 -14.65
C LYS A 182 8.97 -12.09 -13.90
N ASN A 183 9.66 -12.52 -12.85
CA ASN A 183 9.32 -13.71 -12.09
C ASN A 183 8.51 -13.40 -10.83
N LEU A 184 8.36 -12.11 -10.49
CA LEU A 184 7.59 -11.62 -9.35
C LEU A 184 6.55 -10.60 -9.82
N PRO A 185 5.43 -10.43 -9.06
CA PRO A 185 4.50 -9.35 -9.32
C PRO A 185 5.19 -7.99 -9.13
N GLY A 186 4.85 -7.01 -9.96
CA GLY A 186 5.37 -5.65 -9.80
C GLY A 186 4.80 -4.90 -8.58
N PHE A 187 3.64 -5.36 -8.08
CA PHE A 187 2.98 -4.80 -6.89
C PHE A 187 2.56 -5.93 -5.94
N VAL A 188 3.03 -5.87 -4.70
CA VAL A 188 2.75 -6.83 -3.63
C VAL A 188 2.14 -6.13 -2.43
N VAL A 189 1.12 -6.74 -1.84
CA VAL A 189 0.46 -6.27 -0.62
C VAL A 189 0.60 -7.32 0.47
N LEU A 190 1.18 -6.93 1.58
CA LEU A 190 1.43 -7.75 2.75
C LEU A 190 0.51 -7.29 3.88
N CYS A 191 -0.25 -8.21 4.45
CA CYS A 191 -1.05 -7.94 5.64
C CYS A 191 -1.25 -9.23 6.44
N PRO A 192 -1.13 -9.20 7.76
CA PRO A 192 -1.48 -10.35 8.59
C PRO A 192 -2.96 -10.69 8.43
N ASP A 193 -3.26 -11.98 8.14
CA ASP A 193 -4.61 -12.51 7.95
C ASP A 193 -5.38 -11.82 6.80
N MET A 194 -6.63 -11.45 7.02
CA MET A 194 -7.39 -10.64 6.06
C MET A 194 -7.02 -9.16 6.22
N PRO A 195 -7.04 -8.39 5.13
CA PRO A 195 -6.69 -6.99 5.22
C PRO A 195 -7.77 -6.17 5.94
N THR A 196 -7.69 -4.89 5.75
CA THR A 196 -8.60 -3.86 6.21
C THR A 196 -10.07 -4.16 5.88
N THR A 197 -10.96 -3.40 6.45
CA THR A 197 -12.41 -3.44 6.22
C THR A 197 -12.77 -3.36 4.73
N VAL A 198 -11.99 -2.60 3.93
CA VAL A 198 -12.23 -2.41 2.48
C VAL A 198 -11.77 -3.59 1.64
N GLY A 199 -10.61 -4.16 1.95
CA GLY A 199 -10.06 -5.31 1.23
C GLY A 199 -9.57 -5.03 -0.19
N PRO A 200 -9.84 -5.94 -1.16
CA PRO A 200 -9.26 -5.92 -2.51
C PRO A 200 -9.35 -4.61 -3.29
N PRO A 201 -10.38 -3.76 -3.17
CA PRO A 201 -10.42 -2.47 -3.85
C PRO A 201 -9.19 -1.58 -3.62
N LEU A 202 -8.48 -1.75 -2.48
CA LEU A 202 -7.30 -0.94 -2.15
C LEU A 202 -6.06 -1.25 -3.02
N TRP A 203 -6.02 -2.41 -3.68
CA TRP A 203 -4.88 -2.82 -4.51
C TRP A 203 -5.27 -3.39 -5.87
N ASN A 204 -6.49 -3.10 -6.31
CA ASN A 204 -6.96 -3.59 -7.59
C ASN A 204 -6.39 -2.78 -8.77
N ASN A 205 -6.41 -3.42 -9.95
CA ASN A 205 -6.09 -2.77 -11.21
C ASN A 205 -7.28 -2.03 -11.83
N ALA A 206 -8.50 -2.23 -11.35
CA ALA A 206 -9.75 -1.69 -11.88
C ALA A 206 -9.81 -1.79 -13.42
N PHE A 207 -9.80 -0.66 -14.13
CA PHE A 207 -9.83 -0.63 -15.59
C PHE A 207 -8.45 -0.78 -16.26
N LEU A 208 -7.34 -0.78 -15.50
CA LEU A 208 -6.02 -1.09 -16.07
C LEU A 208 -5.92 -2.59 -16.40
N PRO A 209 -5.01 -3.00 -17.29
CA PRO A 209 -4.79 -4.41 -17.60
C PRO A 209 -4.49 -5.26 -16.36
N ALA A 210 -4.98 -6.50 -16.33
CA ALA A 210 -4.92 -7.41 -15.18
C ALA A 210 -3.49 -7.69 -14.67
N VAL A 211 -2.47 -7.53 -15.50
CA VAL A 211 -1.05 -7.68 -15.14
C VAL A 211 -0.61 -6.67 -14.07
N HIS A 212 -1.33 -5.57 -13.89
CA HIS A 212 -1.07 -4.53 -12.90
C HIS A 212 -1.81 -4.74 -11.58
N GLN A 213 -2.57 -5.85 -11.45
CA GLN A 213 -3.25 -6.22 -10.21
C GLN A 213 -2.24 -6.46 -9.09
N GLY A 214 -2.48 -5.85 -7.92
CA GLY A 214 -1.69 -6.11 -6.73
C GLY A 214 -1.86 -7.55 -6.24
N SER A 215 -0.76 -8.21 -5.92
CA SER A 215 -0.76 -9.57 -5.37
C SER A 215 -0.81 -9.50 -3.85
N PHE A 216 -1.94 -9.93 -3.28
CA PHE A 216 -2.14 -9.98 -1.84
C PHE A 216 -1.54 -11.24 -1.24
N ILE A 217 -0.77 -11.07 -0.18
CA ILE A 217 -0.15 -12.14 0.60
C ILE A 217 -0.57 -11.99 2.05
N ALA A 218 -1.35 -12.96 2.51
CA ALA A 218 -1.78 -13.03 3.90
C ALA A 218 -0.70 -13.73 4.72
N ASP A 219 -0.01 -12.97 5.54
CA ASP A 219 0.85 -13.54 6.57
C ASP A 219 -0.02 -13.91 7.78
N LYS A 220 -0.49 -15.15 7.82
CA LYS A 220 -1.28 -15.63 8.95
C LYS A 220 -0.39 -15.72 10.17
N PRO A 221 -0.70 -15.00 11.27
CA PRO A 221 0.02 -15.19 12.50
C PRO A 221 -0.11 -16.66 12.94
N GLY A 222 0.98 -17.23 13.39
CA GLY A 222 1.01 -18.55 13.99
C GLY A 222 0.16 -18.64 15.27
N THR A 223 0.33 -19.71 16.02
CA THR A 223 -0.32 -19.84 17.34
C THR A 223 0.12 -18.69 18.26
N LYS A 224 -0.64 -18.42 19.34
CA LYS A 224 -0.27 -17.38 20.33
C LYS A 224 1.17 -17.51 20.84
N GLN A 225 1.74 -18.72 20.85
CA GLN A 225 3.11 -19.00 21.30
C GLN A 225 4.17 -18.65 20.25
N THR A 226 3.80 -18.64 18.95
CA THR A 226 4.74 -18.35 17.85
C THR A 226 4.55 -16.94 17.27
N ALA A 227 3.47 -16.24 17.62
CA ALA A 227 3.18 -14.88 17.16
C ALA A 227 4.25 -13.85 17.56
N GLU A 228 5.06 -14.16 18.58
CA GLU A 228 6.20 -13.33 19.03
C GLU A 228 7.50 -13.63 18.28
N LEU A 229 7.52 -14.64 17.41
CA LEU A 229 8.70 -14.97 16.62
C LEU A 229 8.64 -14.31 15.24
N LEU A 230 9.78 -13.83 14.75
CA LEU A 230 9.88 -13.33 13.39
C LEU A 230 9.81 -14.49 12.37
N VAL A 231 10.43 -15.62 12.70
CA VAL A 231 10.39 -16.85 11.90
C VAL A 231 9.97 -17.99 12.80
N GLU A 232 8.84 -18.60 12.49
CA GLU A 232 8.31 -19.74 13.24
C GLU A 232 9.07 -21.03 12.89
N PRO A 233 9.17 -22.00 13.82
CA PRO A 233 9.89 -23.25 13.56
C PRO A 233 9.33 -24.06 12.38
N ASP A 234 8.02 -23.98 12.13
CA ASP A 234 7.29 -24.61 11.04
C ASP A 234 6.98 -23.67 9.87
N PHE A 235 7.69 -22.53 9.82
CA PHE A 235 7.53 -21.56 8.74
C PHE A 235 7.79 -22.20 7.37
N ASP A 236 6.75 -22.16 6.54
CA ASP A 236 6.79 -22.71 5.16
C ASP A 236 6.51 -21.59 4.17
N PRO A 237 7.52 -21.09 3.44
CA PRO A 237 7.36 -20.03 2.44
C PRO A 237 6.28 -20.31 1.41
N GLN A 238 6.03 -21.59 1.10
CA GLN A 238 5.03 -21.99 0.10
C GLN A 238 3.60 -21.79 0.59
N LYS A 239 3.39 -21.73 1.90
CA LYS A 239 2.05 -21.48 2.49
C LYS A 239 1.67 -20.02 2.51
N LEU A 240 2.62 -19.08 2.37
CA LEU A 240 2.33 -17.64 2.34
C LEU A 240 1.53 -17.22 1.12
N ILE A 241 1.77 -17.88 -0.01
CA ILE A 241 1.04 -17.57 -1.24
C ILE A 241 0.03 -18.69 -1.50
N SER A 242 -1.24 -18.35 -1.30
CA SER A 242 -2.33 -19.29 -1.56
C SER A 242 -2.30 -19.71 -3.04
N TYR A 243 -2.40 -21.02 -3.27
CA TYR A 243 -2.48 -21.60 -4.61
C TYR A 243 -1.24 -21.41 -5.51
N ILE A 244 -0.08 -21.08 -4.95
CA ILE A 244 1.14 -20.94 -5.75
C ILE A 244 1.51 -22.27 -6.45
N ASN A 245 1.26 -23.40 -5.82
CA ASN A 245 1.52 -24.72 -6.38
C ASN A 245 0.25 -25.30 -7.01
N ASN A 246 0.36 -25.73 -8.26
CA ASN A 246 -0.69 -26.50 -8.92
C ASN A 246 -0.61 -27.97 -8.49
N LYS A 247 -1.64 -28.46 -7.80
CA LYS A 247 -1.69 -29.86 -7.34
C LYS A 247 -1.99 -30.88 -8.45
N LYS A 248 -2.48 -30.42 -9.61
CA LYS A 248 -2.93 -31.29 -10.71
C LYS A 248 -1.84 -31.53 -11.74
N PHE A 249 -1.00 -30.53 -11.99
CA PHE A 249 -0.01 -30.55 -13.06
C PHE A 249 1.38 -30.20 -12.55
N ALA A 250 2.37 -30.98 -12.95
CA ALA A 250 3.77 -30.67 -12.72
C ALA A 250 4.20 -29.43 -13.53
N LEU A 251 5.27 -28.75 -13.10
CA LEU A 251 5.77 -27.54 -13.78
C LEU A 251 5.98 -27.71 -15.30
N PRO A 252 6.55 -28.82 -15.81
CA PRO A 252 6.69 -29.02 -17.26
C PRO A 252 5.35 -29.13 -18.00
N GLU A 253 4.32 -29.66 -17.36
CA GLU A 253 2.98 -29.76 -17.95
C GLU A 253 2.31 -28.38 -17.98
N GLN A 254 2.39 -27.63 -16.89
CA GLN A 254 1.91 -26.24 -16.84
C GLN A 254 2.59 -25.38 -17.92
N ARG A 255 3.91 -25.56 -18.17
CA ARG A 255 4.62 -24.85 -19.23
C ARG A 255 4.02 -25.15 -20.60
N ARG A 256 3.80 -26.46 -20.89
CA ARG A 256 3.20 -26.86 -22.18
C ARG A 256 1.81 -26.27 -22.38
N GLU A 257 1.00 -26.19 -21.32
CA GLU A 257 -0.33 -25.58 -21.38
C GLU A 257 -0.27 -24.08 -21.68
N LEU A 258 0.62 -23.35 -21.00
CA LEU A 258 0.83 -21.91 -21.24
C LEU A 258 1.37 -21.65 -22.68
N ASP A 259 2.30 -22.48 -23.17
CA ASP A 259 2.80 -22.40 -24.53
C ASP A 259 1.69 -22.63 -25.57
N LEU A 260 0.81 -23.60 -25.30
CA LEU A 260 -0.35 -23.87 -26.14
C LEU A 260 -1.33 -22.68 -26.17
N LEU A 261 -1.66 -22.13 -25.00
CA LEU A 261 -2.52 -20.94 -24.90
C LEU A 261 -1.94 -19.75 -25.66
N THR A 262 -0.67 -19.47 -25.50
CA THR A 262 0.03 -18.39 -26.19
C THR A 262 0.00 -18.61 -27.71
N LYS A 263 0.23 -19.84 -28.15
CA LYS A 263 0.17 -20.20 -29.58
C LYS A 263 -1.25 -20.02 -30.14
N LEU A 264 -2.28 -20.52 -29.45
CA LEU A 264 -3.66 -20.38 -29.88
C LEU A 264 -4.10 -18.91 -29.93
N ASN A 265 -3.70 -18.10 -28.95
CA ASN A 265 -3.96 -16.67 -28.97
C ASN A 265 -3.33 -15.98 -30.19
N ARG A 266 -2.04 -16.29 -30.46
CA ARG A 266 -1.34 -15.74 -31.62
C ARG A 266 -2.03 -16.11 -32.96
N MET A 267 -2.39 -17.37 -33.13
CA MET A 267 -3.10 -17.84 -34.35
C MET A 267 -4.45 -17.13 -34.51
N GLN A 268 -5.16 -16.86 -33.43
CA GLN A 268 -6.42 -16.14 -33.51
C GLN A 268 -6.22 -14.66 -33.83
N MET A 269 -5.23 -14.00 -33.22
CA MET A 269 -4.87 -12.61 -33.53
C MET A 269 -4.52 -12.43 -35.02
N GLU A 270 -3.75 -13.37 -35.59
CA GLU A 270 -3.39 -13.37 -37.02
C GLU A 270 -4.62 -13.55 -37.89
N ARG A 271 -5.54 -14.45 -37.50
CA ARG A 271 -6.78 -14.71 -38.29
C ARG A 271 -7.77 -13.54 -38.23
N GLU A 272 -7.94 -12.93 -37.06
CA GLU A 272 -8.92 -11.86 -36.86
C GLU A 272 -8.33 -10.47 -37.12
N LYS A 273 -7.02 -10.39 -37.37
CA LYS A 273 -6.26 -9.14 -37.54
C LYS A 273 -6.51 -8.12 -36.43
N THR A 274 -6.78 -8.62 -35.24
CA THR A 274 -7.07 -7.82 -34.03
C THR A 274 -6.38 -8.43 -32.81
N THR A 275 -6.03 -7.59 -31.88
CA THR A 275 -5.52 -8.01 -30.57
C THR A 275 -6.62 -7.84 -29.54
N ASP A 276 -6.76 -8.82 -28.64
CA ASP A 276 -7.56 -8.67 -27.43
C ASP A 276 -6.60 -8.41 -26.25
N PRO A 277 -6.45 -7.15 -25.80
CA PRO A 277 -5.50 -6.79 -24.75
C PRO A 277 -5.80 -7.48 -23.41
N GLN A 278 -7.06 -7.86 -23.16
CA GLN A 278 -7.43 -8.53 -21.90
C GLN A 278 -6.96 -9.99 -21.89
N ILE A 279 -7.07 -10.68 -23.02
CA ILE A 279 -6.59 -12.06 -23.11
C ILE A 279 -5.06 -12.07 -23.00
N GLU A 280 -4.38 -11.15 -23.65
CA GLU A 280 -2.93 -11.02 -23.53
C GLU A 280 -2.51 -10.74 -22.11
N ALA A 281 -3.14 -9.79 -21.41
CA ALA A 281 -2.88 -9.49 -20.01
C ALA A 281 -3.15 -10.70 -19.08
N THR A 282 -4.18 -11.50 -19.38
CA THR A 282 -4.49 -12.72 -18.63
C THR A 282 -3.39 -13.76 -18.81
N ILE A 283 -2.91 -13.97 -20.04
CA ILE A 283 -1.80 -14.89 -20.34
C ILE A 283 -0.53 -14.42 -19.62
N GLN A 284 -0.22 -13.13 -19.63
CA GLN A 284 0.92 -12.57 -18.91
C GLN A 284 0.81 -12.76 -17.38
N SER A 285 -0.40 -12.63 -16.82
CA SER A 285 -0.63 -12.90 -15.39
C SER A 285 -0.40 -14.38 -15.05
N MET A 286 -0.83 -15.30 -15.92
CA MET A 286 -0.57 -16.74 -15.77
C MET A 286 0.91 -17.07 -15.89
N GLU A 287 1.63 -16.43 -16.81
CA GLU A 287 3.09 -16.57 -16.96
C GLU A 287 3.82 -16.11 -15.68
N THR A 288 3.41 -14.98 -15.11
CA THR A 288 3.98 -14.49 -13.86
C THR A 288 3.71 -15.47 -12.73
N ALA A 289 2.47 -15.96 -12.58
CA ALA A 289 2.12 -16.94 -11.57
C ALA A 289 2.91 -18.26 -11.73
N TYR A 290 3.15 -18.71 -12.95
CA TYR A 290 4.02 -19.88 -13.22
C TYR A 290 5.45 -19.67 -12.74
N ARG A 291 6.05 -18.49 -13.08
CA ARG A 291 7.42 -18.16 -12.69
C ARG A 291 7.57 -17.97 -11.17
N MET A 292 6.56 -17.45 -10.53
CA MET A 292 6.53 -17.30 -9.08
C MET A 292 6.69 -18.63 -8.33
N GLN A 293 6.29 -19.76 -8.90
CA GLN A 293 6.43 -21.07 -8.25
C GLN A 293 7.89 -21.42 -7.93
N THR A 294 8.84 -20.87 -8.68
CA THR A 294 10.28 -21.08 -8.46
C THR A 294 10.95 -19.97 -7.68
N GLU A 295 10.60 -18.73 -7.94
CA GLU A 295 11.25 -17.54 -7.34
C GLU A 295 10.70 -17.20 -5.95
N ALA A 296 9.37 -17.25 -5.79
CA ALA A 296 8.75 -16.82 -4.55
C ALA A 296 9.20 -17.62 -3.30
N PRO A 297 9.33 -18.96 -3.33
CA PRO A 297 9.82 -19.70 -2.17
C PRO A 297 11.18 -19.22 -1.66
N GLU A 298 12.04 -18.72 -2.55
CA GLU A 298 13.34 -18.17 -2.15
C GLU A 298 13.23 -16.79 -1.49
N VAL A 299 12.39 -15.93 -2.05
CA VAL A 299 12.18 -14.57 -1.54
C VAL A 299 11.52 -14.61 -0.16
N PHE A 300 10.55 -15.51 0.02
CA PHE A 300 9.79 -15.64 1.25
C PHE A 300 10.47 -16.49 2.34
N ASP A 301 11.58 -17.16 2.04
CA ASP A 301 12.31 -17.96 3.04
C ASP A 301 13.19 -17.08 3.93
N LEU A 302 12.61 -16.57 5.01
CA LEU A 302 13.28 -15.72 6.00
C LEU A 302 14.33 -16.48 6.84
N ARG A 303 14.34 -17.82 6.82
CA ARG A 303 15.36 -18.64 7.50
C ARG A 303 16.76 -18.44 6.90
N LYS A 304 16.83 -17.88 5.68
CA LYS A 304 18.08 -17.52 5.01
C LYS A 304 18.70 -16.21 5.50
N GLU A 305 17.97 -15.43 6.29
CA GLU A 305 18.47 -14.17 6.85
C GLU A 305 19.43 -14.41 8.01
N THR A 306 20.35 -13.46 8.19
CA THR A 306 21.32 -13.55 9.29
C THR A 306 20.64 -13.31 10.64
N PRO A 307 21.15 -13.88 11.74
CA PRO A 307 20.64 -13.56 13.08
C PRO A 307 20.66 -12.05 13.39
N ALA A 308 21.61 -11.32 12.85
CA ALA A 308 21.71 -9.86 13.01
C ALA A 308 20.54 -9.16 12.32
N THR A 309 20.20 -9.55 11.07
CA THR A 309 19.04 -9.04 10.34
C THR A 309 17.75 -9.35 11.09
N LEU A 310 17.55 -10.59 11.52
CA LEU A 310 16.35 -10.98 12.26
C LEU A 310 16.19 -10.17 13.56
N LYS A 311 17.29 -9.94 14.29
CA LYS A 311 17.31 -9.10 15.50
C LYS A 311 17.02 -7.63 15.20
N LEU A 312 17.47 -7.12 14.05
CA LEU A 312 17.24 -5.72 13.63
C LEU A 312 15.75 -5.44 13.48
N TYR A 313 15.00 -6.35 12.83
CA TYR A 313 13.56 -6.19 12.63
C TYR A 313 12.75 -6.47 13.90
N GLY A 314 13.25 -7.32 14.77
CA GLY A 314 12.53 -7.75 15.98
C GLY A 314 11.44 -8.80 15.67
N PRO A 315 10.61 -9.13 16.68
CA PRO A 315 9.60 -10.18 16.55
C PRO A 315 8.29 -9.69 15.91
N GLY A 316 7.45 -10.64 15.51
CA GLY A 316 6.05 -10.40 15.15
C GLY A 316 5.77 -10.26 13.66
N SER A 317 4.48 -10.23 13.32
CA SER A 317 4.00 -10.20 11.93
C SER A 317 4.33 -8.90 11.19
N THR A 318 4.30 -7.76 11.87
CA THR A 318 4.70 -6.48 11.28
C THR A 318 6.18 -6.50 10.91
N ALA A 319 7.04 -7.03 11.78
CA ALA A 319 8.47 -7.20 11.51
C ALA A 319 8.70 -8.14 10.32
N ARG A 320 7.96 -9.24 10.25
CA ARG A 320 8.00 -10.18 9.12
C ARG A 320 7.56 -9.51 7.82
N GLY A 321 6.45 -8.77 7.82
CA GLY A 321 5.99 -8.01 6.65
C GLY A 321 7.03 -6.98 6.18
N CYS A 322 7.64 -6.23 7.09
CA CYS A 322 8.70 -5.27 6.78
C CYS A 322 9.95 -5.93 6.18
N LEU A 323 10.40 -7.05 6.74
CA LEU A 323 11.54 -7.80 6.20
C LEU A 323 11.23 -8.41 4.82
N LEU A 324 10.02 -8.94 4.63
CA LEU A 324 9.57 -9.41 3.33
C LEU A 324 9.51 -8.29 2.30
N ALA A 325 9.04 -7.10 2.68
CA ALA A 325 9.02 -5.92 1.80
C ALA A 325 10.42 -5.55 1.33
N MET A 326 11.39 -5.54 2.25
CA MET A 326 12.80 -5.30 1.93
C MET A 326 13.33 -6.32 0.90
N ARG A 327 13.09 -7.62 1.13
CA ARG A 327 13.53 -8.69 0.23
C ARG A 327 12.87 -8.65 -1.15
N LEU A 328 11.60 -8.26 -1.20
CA LEU A 328 10.88 -8.08 -2.47
C LEU A 328 11.44 -6.92 -3.28
N VAL A 329 11.75 -5.80 -2.63
CA VAL A 329 12.37 -4.64 -3.28
C VAL A 329 13.78 -5.00 -3.79
N GLU A 330 14.59 -5.69 -3.00
CA GLU A 330 15.90 -6.21 -3.40
C GLU A 330 15.84 -7.11 -4.66
N ARG A 331 14.68 -7.75 -4.90
CA ARG A 331 14.41 -8.58 -6.10
C ARG A 331 13.68 -7.85 -7.21
N GLY A 332 13.57 -6.50 -7.15
CA GLY A 332 13.03 -5.67 -8.22
C GLY A 332 11.51 -5.54 -8.24
N VAL A 333 10.82 -5.78 -7.12
CA VAL A 333 9.39 -5.46 -6.99
C VAL A 333 9.22 -3.95 -6.90
N ARG A 334 8.37 -3.35 -7.76
CA ARG A 334 8.19 -1.90 -7.84
C ARG A 334 7.56 -1.29 -6.61
N MET A 335 6.51 -1.91 -6.10
CA MET A 335 5.82 -1.44 -4.92
C MET A 335 5.49 -2.59 -3.99
N VAL A 336 5.81 -2.40 -2.72
CA VAL A 336 5.36 -3.29 -1.64
C VAL A 336 4.61 -2.44 -0.63
N GLN A 337 3.35 -2.78 -0.39
CA GLN A 337 2.54 -2.16 0.64
C GLN A 337 2.41 -3.11 1.82
N VAL A 338 2.74 -2.61 3.01
CA VAL A 338 2.67 -3.36 4.26
C VAL A 338 1.59 -2.72 5.13
N TYR A 339 0.46 -3.38 5.27
CA TYR A 339 -0.54 -3.02 6.27
C TYR A 339 -0.08 -3.50 7.65
N TYR A 340 -0.28 -2.66 8.67
CA TYR A 340 0.14 -2.99 10.03
C TYR A 340 -0.52 -4.28 10.53
N ALA A 341 -1.85 -4.37 10.42
CA ALA A 341 -2.62 -5.54 10.85
C ALA A 341 -4.02 -5.56 10.20
N LYS A 342 -4.78 -6.60 10.51
CA LYS A 342 -6.18 -6.76 10.11
C LYS A 342 -7.07 -5.66 10.67
N GLY A 343 -8.08 -5.24 9.89
CA GLY A 343 -9.06 -4.23 10.28
C GLY A 343 -8.44 -2.84 10.40
N ASP A 344 -8.84 -2.09 11.41
CA ASP A 344 -8.42 -0.70 11.63
C ASP A 344 -7.81 -0.53 13.02
N PRO A 345 -6.64 -1.16 13.30
CA PRO A 345 -6.08 -1.25 14.67
C PRO A 345 -5.67 0.09 15.27
N TRP A 346 -5.42 1.12 14.46
CA TRP A 346 -5.12 2.46 14.95
C TRP A 346 -6.39 3.30 15.22
N ASP A 347 -7.58 2.70 15.07
CA ASP A 347 -8.87 3.35 15.33
C ASP A 347 -9.18 3.44 16.84
N ALA A 348 -8.65 4.48 17.49
CA ALA A 348 -8.61 4.64 18.93
C ALA A 348 -9.73 5.54 19.50
N HIS A 349 -10.98 5.15 19.29
CA HIS A 349 -12.15 5.85 19.82
C HIS A 349 -12.32 5.72 21.34
N GLY A 350 -12.09 4.52 21.87
CA GLY A 350 -12.32 4.23 23.29
C GLY A 350 -11.19 4.71 24.20
N ASP A 351 -9.95 4.43 23.82
CA ASP A 351 -8.76 4.78 24.58
C ASP A 351 -7.54 4.93 23.66
N ILE A 352 -6.94 6.12 23.67
CA ILE A 352 -5.74 6.42 22.87
C ILE A 352 -4.51 5.62 23.31
N LEU A 353 -4.51 5.06 24.53
CA LEU A 353 -3.42 4.21 25.03
C LEU A 353 -3.24 2.92 24.23
N GLN A 354 -4.25 2.48 23.46
CA GLN A 354 -4.08 1.35 22.53
C GLN A 354 -2.97 1.59 21.51
N HIS A 355 -2.64 2.85 21.18
CA HIS A 355 -1.51 3.21 20.31
C HIS A 355 -0.17 2.67 20.85
N ARG A 356 0.00 2.52 22.17
CA ARG A 356 1.23 1.99 22.77
C ARG A 356 1.53 0.56 22.32
N LYS A 357 0.49 -0.29 22.26
CA LYS A 357 0.65 -1.67 21.78
C LYS A 357 1.04 -1.68 20.28
N ASN A 358 0.31 -0.93 19.48
CA ASN A 358 0.53 -0.91 18.03
C ASN A 358 1.90 -0.31 17.67
N ALA A 359 2.31 0.73 18.40
CA ALA A 359 3.62 1.34 18.24
C ALA A 359 4.76 0.39 18.64
N LYS A 360 4.61 -0.36 19.74
CA LYS A 360 5.58 -1.38 20.15
C LYS A 360 5.83 -2.43 19.06
N ASP A 361 4.78 -2.79 18.30
CA ASP A 361 4.85 -3.80 17.25
C ASP A 361 5.39 -3.22 15.91
N SER A 362 5.36 -1.88 15.73
CA SER A 362 5.69 -1.24 14.45
C SER A 362 6.95 -0.36 14.48
N ASP A 363 7.33 0.24 15.59
CA ASP A 363 8.43 1.20 15.68
C ASP A 363 9.77 0.59 15.26
N GLN A 364 10.18 -0.51 15.87
CA GLN A 364 11.44 -1.18 15.56
C GLN A 364 11.50 -1.66 14.11
N PRO A 365 10.49 -2.40 13.56
CA PRO A 365 10.55 -2.86 12.18
C PRO A 365 10.48 -1.72 11.16
N PHE A 366 9.77 -0.62 11.41
CA PHE A 366 9.75 0.52 10.51
C PHE A 366 11.13 1.20 10.44
N ALA A 367 11.77 1.38 11.59
CA ALA A 367 13.17 1.84 11.64
C ALA A 367 14.13 0.85 10.99
N ALA A 368 13.89 -0.46 11.15
CA ALA A 368 14.71 -1.50 10.55
C ALA A 368 14.69 -1.46 9.03
N VAL A 369 13.54 -1.19 8.39
CA VAL A 369 13.46 -1.00 6.92
C VAL A 369 14.47 0.05 6.45
N ILE A 370 14.50 1.22 7.10
CA ILE A 370 15.43 2.30 6.72
C ILE A 370 16.89 1.87 6.95
N LYS A 371 17.19 1.28 8.12
CA LYS A 371 18.55 0.81 8.46
C LYS A 371 19.04 -0.27 7.50
N ASP A 372 18.18 -1.21 7.14
CA ASP A 372 18.52 -2.34 6.25
C ASP A 372 18.68 -1.88 4.79
N LEU A 373 17.78 -1.02 4.28
CA LEU A 373 17.94 -0.39 2.96
C LEU A 373 19.29 0.35 2.85
N LYS A 374 19.69 1.07 3.90
CA LYS A 374 21.01 1.76 3.93
C LYS A 374 22.16 0.75 3.92
N SER A 375 22.06 -0.32 4.71
CA SER A 375 23.12 -1.34 4.80
C SER A 375 23.32 -2.12 3.51
N ARG A 376 22.23 -2.31 2.73
CA ARG A 376 22.25 -2.99 1.43
C ARG A 376 22.48 -2.05 0.23
N GLY A 377 22.64 -0.73 0.47
CA GLY A 377 22.86 0.25 -0.61
C GLY A 377 21.63 0.50 -1.48
N LEU A 378 20.43 0.23 -0.96
CA LEU A 378 19.14 0.38 -1.68
C LEU A 378 18.35 1.63 -1.25
N PHE A 379 18.84 2.37 -0.25
CA PHE A 379 18.11 3.50 0.34
C PHE A 379 17.84 4.62 -0.64
N ASP A 380 18.81 4.94 -1.49
CA ASP A 380 18.68 6.03 -2.46
C ASP A 380 17.73 5.65 -3.62
N ASP A 381 17.61 4.36 -3.94
CA ASP A 381 16.73 3.84 -4.99
C ASP A 381 15.31 3.49 -4.48
N THR A 382 15.07 3.50 -3.15
CA THR A 382 13.81 3.05 -2.54
C THR A 382 13.16 4.17 -1.74
N LEU A 383 11.97 4.58 -2.15
CA LEU A 383 11.12 5.49 -1.39
C LEU A 383 10.34 4.71 -0.33
N VAL A 384 10.58 4.98 0.93
CA VAL A 384 9.76 4.51 2.05
C VAL A 384 8.73 5.59 2.35
N VAL A 385 7.44 5.21 2.32
CA VAL A 385 6.31 6.06 2.70
C VAL A 385 5.68 5.46 3.94
N CYS A 386 5.38 6.28 4.94
CA CYS A 386 4.63 5.83 6.11
C CYS A 386 3.50 6.81 6.43
N GLY A 387 2.32 6.29 6.68
CA GLY A 387 1.16 7.11 6.98
C GLY A 387 -0.10 6.29 7.19
N SER A 388 -1.19 7.03 7.31
CA SER A 388 -2.54 6.52 7.55
C SER A 388 -3.51 7.25 6.63
N GLU A 389 -4.78 6.86 6.65
CA GLU A 389 -5.84 7.48 5.84
C GLU A 389 -6.26 8.86 6.34
N PHE A 390 -6.11 9.14 7.64
CA PHE A 390 -6.35 10.43 8.31
C PHE A 390 -5.72 10.43 9.71
N GLY A 391 -5.88 11.53 10.46
CA GLY A 391 -5.41 11.69 11.83
C GLY A 391 -6.53 11.57 12.88
N ARG A 392 -6.27 12.12 14.08
CA ARG A 392 -7.22 12.12 15.20
C ARG A 392 -7.46 13.52 15.73
N THR A 393 -8.69 13.77 16.24
CA THR A 393 -9.07 15.05 16.82
C THR A 393 -8.29 15.38 18.10
N PRO A 394 -8.11 16.67 18.42
CA PRO A 394 -7.49 17.09 19.67
C PRO A 394 -8.40 16.92 20.90
N VAL A 395 -9.64 16.51 20.69
CA VAL A 395 -10.70 16.42 21.71
C VAL A 395 -11.07 14.96 21.98
N VAL A 396 -11.60 14.70 23.18
CA VAL A 396 -12.12 13.37 23.54
C VAL A 396 -13.38 13.06 22.72
N GLU A 397 -13.57 11.79 22.44
CA GLU A 397 -14.87 11.32 21.92
C GLU A 397 -15.86 11.13 23.08
N VAL A 398 -17.13 11.38 22.79
CA VAL A 398 -18.25 11.09 23.71
C VAL A 398 -18.97 9.86 23.16
N GLY A 399 -18.91 8.75 23.88
CA GLY A 399 -19.56 7.51 23.48
C GLY A 399 -21.08 7.67 23.32
N SER A 400 -21.68 6.73 22.62
CA SER A 400 -23.12 6.71 22.32
C SER A 400 -24.02 6.70 23.57
N ASN A 401 -23.50 6.23 24.69
CA ASN A 401 -24.16 6.28 26.02
C ASN A 401 -23.95 7.61 26.78
N GLY A 402 -23.31 8.61 26.15
CA GLY A 402 -22.97 9.89 26.77
C GLY A 402 -21.76 9.88 27.69
N GLY A 403 -21.08 8.74 27.86
CA GLY A 403 -19.85 8.64 28.65
C GLY A 403 -18.65 9.26 27.91
N ILE A 404 -17.81 10.01 28.62
CA ILE A 404 -16.54 10.53 28.11
C ILE A 404 -15.56 9.35 27.98
N GLN A 405 -14.95 9.23 26.79
CA GLN A 405 -13.91 8.23 26.52
C GLN A 405 -12.53 8.90 26.58
N ASN A 406 -11.48 8.11 26.63
CA ASN A 406 -10.09 8.61 26.55
C ASN A 406 -9.52 8.49 25.12
N GLY A 407 -10.38 8.24 24.14
CA GLY A 407 -10.02 8.16 22.74
C GLY A 407 -10.33 9.45 22.00
N ARG A 408 -10.00 9.44 20.72
CA ARG A 408 -10.16 10.58 19.80
C ARG A 408 -10.95 10.16 18.58
N ASP A 409 -11.79 11.05 18.07
CA ASP A 409 -12.51 10.88 16.82
C ASP A 409 -11.59 11.09 15.60
N HIS A 410 -12.07 10.80 14.42
CA HIS A 410 -11.39 10.97 13.14
C HIS A 410 -11.09 12.44 12.85
N ASN A 411 -9.93 12.72 12.28
CA ASN A 411 -9.54 14.06 11.85
C ASN A 411 -8.99 14.04 10.42
N PRO A 412 -9.80 14.37 9.41
CA PRO A 412 -9.33 14.47 8.02
C PRO A 412 -8.53 15.75 7.76
N HIS A 413 -8.65 16.79 8.61
CA HIS A 413 -8.14 18.14 8.35
C HIS A 413 -6.65 18.29 8.64
N ALA A 414 -6.03 17.34 9.36
CA ALA A 414 -4.60 17.34 9.62
C ALA A 414 -4.12 15.97 10.10
N PHE A 415 -3.06 15.47 9.50
CA PHE A 415 -2.32 14.29 9.97
C PHE A 415 -0.88 14.33 9.48
N THR A 416 -0.04 13.49 10.06
CA THR A 416 1.37 13.40 9.71
C THR A 416 1.64 12.15 8.91
N MET A 417 2.31 12.33 7.76
CA MET A 417 2.99 11.27 7.03
C MET A 417 4.48 11.52 7.04
N TRP A 418 5.27 10.48 6.81
CA TRP A 418 6.70 10.66 6.62
C TRP A 418 7.23 9.83 5.45
N LEU A 419 8.32 10.33 4.86
CA LEU A 419 9.00 9.76 3.72
C LEU A 419 10.48 9.57 4.06
N ALA A 420 11.12 8.51 3.50
CA ALA A 420 12.56 8.33 3.64
C ALA A 420 13.16 7.69 2.39
N GLY A 421 14.41 8.02 2.06
CA GLY A 421 15.08 7.49 0.88
C GLY A 421 14.50 7.99 -0.44
N GLY A 422 14.87 7.36 -1.55
CA GLY A 422 14.29 7.62 -2.87
C GLY A 422 14.35 9.08 -3.33
N GLY A 423 15.35 9.84 -2.89
CA GLY A 423 15.56 11.25 -3.26
C GLY A 423 14.73 12.25 -2.47
N VAL A 424 14.11 11.87 -1.33
CA VAL A 424 13.50 12.85 -0.42
C VAL A 424 14.56 13.54 0.44
N LYS A 425 14.26 14.77 0.86
CA LYS A 425 15.15 15.57 1.68
C LYS A 425 15.01 15.19 3.16
N GLY A 426 15.89 14.31 3.64
CA GLY A 426 15.96 13.91 5.05
C GLY A 426 16.16 15.09 6.01
N GLY A 427 15.69 14.94 7.26
CA GLY A 427 15.75 16.00 8.28
C GLY A 427 14.81 17.19 8.00
N THR A 428 13.91 17.07 7.04
CA THR A 428 12.93 18.11 6.72
C THR A 428 11.65 17.92 7.55
N ILE A 429 11.19 19.02 8.18
CA ILE A 429 9.89 19.11 8.82
C ILE A 429 9.06 20.08 7.98
N TYR A 430 8.02 19.59 7.32
CA TYR A 430 7.25 20.34 6.33
C TYR A 430 5.82 20.57 6.80
N GLY A 431 5.39 21.83 6.71
CA GLY A 431 4.07 22.28 7.09
C GLY A 431 3.80 22.27 8.59
N THR A 432 2.73 22.94 8.99
CA THR A 432 2.30 23.05 10.39
C THR A 432 0.81 22.96 10.52
N THR A 433 0.35 22.46 11.67
CA THR A 433 -1.04 22.47 12.10
C THR A 433 -1.26 23.59 13.12
N ASP A 434 -2.52 23.89 13.43
CA ASP A 434 -2.90 24.90 14.44
C ASP A 434 -2.40 24.50 15.85
N ASP A 435 -2.59 25.39 16.80
CA ASP A 435 -2.14 25.23 18.19
C ASP A 435 -2.68 23.99 18.90
N PHE A 436 -3.75 23.40 18.38
CA PHE A 436 -4.38 22.20 18.91
C PHE A 436 -4.16 20.94 18.04
N GLY A 437 -3.63 21.10 16.81
CA GLY A 437 -3.41 20.00 15.87
C GLY A 437 -4.68 19.54 15.16
N PHE A 438 -5.71 20.41 15.07
CA PHE A 438 -6.95 20.06 14.42
C PHE A 438 -6.92 20.25 12.91
N LYS A 439 -6.36 21.37 12.42
CA LYS A 439 -6.29 21.70 10.99
C LYS A 439 -4.91 22.18 10.58
N VAL A 440 -4.61 22.03 9.31
CA VAL A 440 -3.41 22.59 8.71
C VAL A 440 -3.51 24.12 8.63
N VAL A 441 -2.43 24.83 8.94
CA VAL A 441 -2.34 26.30 8.89
C VAL A 441 -1.23 26.80 7.99
N ASP A 442 -0.23 25.98 7.69
CA ASP A 442 0.87 26.32 6.79
C ASP A 442 1.20 25.15 5.86
N LYS A 443 1.46 25.44 4.59
CA LYS A 443 1.86 24.48 3.56
C LYS A 443 0.97 23.24 3.52
N PRO A 444 -0.33 23.38 3.22
CA PRO A 444 -1.26 22.27 3.16
C PRO A 444 -0.84 21.27 2.06
N VAL A 445 -0.96 19.98 2.36
CA VAL A 445 -0.63 18.87 1.48
C VAL A 445 -1.85 17.95 1.39
N HIS A 446 -2.55 17.99 0.27
CA HIS A 446 -3.62 17.04 0.03
C HIS A 446 -3.05 15.65 -0.32
N VAL A 447 -3.82 14.59 -0.10
CA VAL A 447 -3.44 13.22 -0.49
C VAL A 447 -3.03 13.13 -1.96
N HIS A 448 -3.68 13.87 -2.86
CA HIS A 448 -3.30 13.94 -4.28
C HIS A 448 -1.92 14.57 -4.51
N ASP A 449 -1.48 15.49 -3.64
CA ASP A 449 -0.16 16.10 -3.73
C ASP A 449 0.93 15.10 -3.30
N MET A 450 0.62 14.25 -2.29
CA MET A 450 1.47 13.13 -1.94
C MET A 450 1.60 12.14 -3.11
N HIS A 451 0.50 11.79 -3.77
CA HIS A 451 0.53 10.94 -4.96
C HIS A 451 1.35 11.55 -6.10
N ALA A 452 1.15 12.84 -6.38
CA ALA A 452 1.92 13.57 -7.40
C ALA A 452 3.41 13.58 -7.10
N THR A 453 3.78 13.79 -5.82
CA THR A 453 5.16 13.82 -5.35
C THR A 453 5.82 12.43 -5.42
N ILE A 454 5.10 11.37 -5.01
CA ILE A 454 5.58 9.98 -5.13
C ILE A 454 5.84 9.63 -6.61
N LEU A 455 4.89 9.92 -7.50
CA LEU A 455 5.05 9.69 -8.94
C LEU A 455 6.23 10.46 -9.51
N HIS A 456 6.41 11.72 -9.09
CA HIS A 456 7.54 12.55 -9.53
C HIS A 456 8.87 11.96 -9.11
N LEU A 457 9.03 11.52 -7.85
CA LEU A 457 10.26 10.86 -7.39
C LEU A 457 10.61 9.61 -8.21
N LEU A 458 9.59 8.93 -8.74
CA LEU A 458 9.74 7.77 -9.63
C LEU A 458 9.91 8.14 -11.12
N GLY A 459 10.12 9.42 -11.45
CA GLY A 459 10.36 9.89 -12.82
C GLY A 459 9.10 10.05 -13.65
N ILE A 460 7.92 10.08 -13.03
CA ILE A 460 6.62 10.17 -13.69
C ILE A 460 5.99 11.54 -13.46
N ASP A 461 5.64 12.21 -14.55
CA ASP A 461 4.72 13.33 -14.51
C ASP A 461 3.29 12.79 -14.36
N HIS A 462 2.68 13.02 -13.19
CA HIS A 462 1.36 12.52 -12.83
C HIS A 462 0.23 13.02 -13.75
N THR A 463 0.44 14.14 -14.44
CA THR A 463 -0.54 14.71 -15.38
C THR A 463 -0.50 14.02 -16.75
N ARG A 464 0.61 13.38 -17.08
CA ARG A 464 0.86 12.71 -18.35
C ARG A 464 0.63 11.20 -18.28
N LEU A 465 0.71 10.59 -17.08
CA LEU A 465 0.40 9.18 -16.89
C LEU A 465 -1.12 8.99 -16.86
N THR A 466 -1.69 8.75 -18.04
CA THR A 466 -3.13 8.59 -18.21
C THR A 466 -3.49 7.24 -18.82
N TYR A 467 -4.71 6.80 -18.58
CA TYR A 467 -5.33 5.66 -19.22
C TYR A 467 -6.73 6.04 -19.70
N GLN A 468 -6.98 5.84 -21.01
CA GLN A 468 -8.28 6.11 -21.57
C GLN A 468 -9.25 4.98 -21.26
N TYR A 469 -10.34 5.30 -20.59
CA TYR A 469 -11.41 4.38 -20.26
C TYR A 469 -12.78 5.07 -20.39
N SER A 470 -13.72 4.41 -21.06
CA SER A 470 -15.08 4.95 -21.28
C SER A 470 -15.10 6.39 -21.82
N GLY A 471 -14.17 6.71 -22.74
CA GLY A 471 -14.10 8.02 -23.39
C GLY A 471 -13.43 9.14 -22.60
N ARG A 472 -12.92 8.86 -21.39
CA ARG A 472 -12.17 9.81 -20.54
C ARG A 472 -10.75 9.31 -20.29
N ASP A 473 -9.79 10.23 -20.24
CA ASP A 473 -8.44 9.96 -19.75
C ASP A 473 -8.42 10.06 -18.22
N PHE A 474 -8.13 8.94 -17.56
CA PHE A 474 -7.99 8.84 -16.11
C PHE A 474 -6.54 8.90 -15.71
N ARG A 475 -6.27 9.45 -14.54
CA ARG A 475 -4.98 9.44 -13.87
C ARG A 475 -5.17 9.26 -12.36
N LEU A 476 -4.12 8.85 -11.63
CA LEU A 476 -4.18 8.61 -10.18
C LEU A 476 -4.66 9.83 -9.39
N THR A 477 -4.19 11.01 -9.78
CA THR A 477 -4.49 12.28 -9.09
C THR A 477 -5.79 12.95 -9.55
N ASP A 478 -6.58 12.28 -10.38
CA ASP A 478 -7.77 12.80 -11.03
C ASP A 478 -7.53 14.18 -11.66
N VAL A 479 -8.19 15.24 -11.20
CA VAL A 479 -7.99 16.63 -11.69
C VAL A 479 -7.09 17.46 -10.79
N ALA A 480 -6.62 16.89 -9.68
CA ALA A 480 -5.85 17.55 -8.63
C ALA A 480 -4.36 17.12 -8.63
N GLY A 481 -3.66 17.41 -7.54
CA GLY A 481 -2.30 17.03 -7.27
C GLY A 481 -1.27 18.07 -7.74
N GLN A 482 -0.39 18.44 -6.82
CA GLN A 482 0.77 19.28 -7.07
C GLN A 482 2.02 18.61 -6.52
N VAL A 483 3.11 18.64 -7.27
CA VAL A 483 4.39 18.11 -6.79
C VAL A 483 4.98 19.07 -5.75
N ILE A 484 5.32 18.57 -4.58
CA ILE A 484 5.90 19.35 -3.51
C ILE A 484 7.42 19.29 -3.62
N HIS A 485 7.99 20.18 -4.41
CA HIS A 485 9.43 20.20 -4.71
C HIS A 485 10.30 20.42 -3.48
N GLU A 486 9.81 21.10 -2.43
CA GLU A 486 10.55 21.33 -1.20
C GLU A 486 10.87 20.04 -0.41
N LEU A 487 10.14 18.94 -0.68
CA LEU A 487 10.42 17.62 -0.08
C LEU A 487 11.52 16.86 -0.81
N ILE A 488 11.96 17.34 -1.98
CA ILE A 488 12.88 16.64 -2.90
C ILE A 488 14.30 17.18 -2.70
N ALA A 489 15.30 16.27 -2.57
CA ALA A 489 16.72 16.61 -2.38
C ALA A 489 17.41 17.07 -3.66
#